data_1fdbfb57cb8b7f10d711ea6fbd18d134
#
_entry.id   1fdbfb57cb8b7f10d711ea6fbd18d134
#
_cell.length_a   1.000
_cell.length_b   1.000
_cell.length_c   1.000
_cell.angle_alpha   90.00
_cell.angle_beta   90.00
_cell.angle_gamma   90.00
#
_symmetry.space_group_name_H-M   'P 1'
#
loop_
_entity.id
_entity.type
_entity.pdbx_description
1 polymer ?
#
loop_
_entity_poly.entity_id
_entity_poly.type
_entity_poly.pdbx_seq_one_letter_code
_entity_poly.pdbx_strand_id
1 'polypeptide(L)'
;MPEFEDWIGRRAEALDVATPRLLAEFRATLAPHLFEPGDPDLAPPGFHWSLAPAVPPAAELGEDGSAAHAGLVPPIPLPRRMWAGGSIETFAPIRRGAAIRRLSSLDAVTRRDGSSGKLYFVTLRHVIMAEGSPAVH
;
A
#
# COMPACT_ATOMS: atom_id res chain seq x y z
N MET A 1 13.25 -20.78 -16.22
CA MET A 1 12.03 -20.40 -15.49
C MET A 1 12.29 -19.08 -14.77
N PRO A 2 11.42 -18.11 -14.95
CA PRO A 2 11.49 -16.89 -14.14
C PRO A 2 11.35 -17.23 -12.64
N GLU A 3 12.20 -16.65 -11.83
CA GLU A 3 12.09 -16.81 -10.38
C GLU A 3 10.79 -16.18 -9.88
N PHE A 4 10.13 -16.83 -8.93
CA PHE A 4 8.89 -16.37 -8.30
C PHE A 4 7.67 -16.26 -9.22
N GLU A 5 7.67 -16.92 -10.38
CA GLU A 5 6.52 -16.90 -11.30
C GLU A 5 5.24 -17.41 -10.63
N ASP A 6 5.36 -18.40 -9.76
CA ASP A 6 4.25 -18.98 -8.99
C ASP A 6 3.65 -18.02 -7.93
N TRP A 7 4.32 -16.91 -7.67
CA TRP A 7 3.82 -15.86 -6.79
C TRP A 7 2.91 -14.86 -7.52
N ILE A 8 3.11 -14.71 -8.84
CA ILE A 8 2.34 -13.76 -9.64
C ILE A 8 0.87 -14.16 -9.65
N GLY A 9 -0.01 -13.17 -9.44
CA GLY A 9 -1.44 -13.38 -9.34
C GLY A 9 -1.96 -13.68 -7.94
N ARG A 10 -1.09 -13.83 -6.95
CA ARG A 10 -1.52 -13.94 -5.55
C ARG A 10 -2.23 -12.66 -5.12
N ARG A 11 -3.23 -12.83 -4.27
CA ARG A 11 -4.09 -11.75 -3.81
C ARG A 11 -4.17 -11.72 -2.30
N ALA A 12 -4.42 -10.54 -1.77
CA ALA A 12 -4.69 -10.33 -0.36
C ALA A 12 -5.78 -9.27 -0.20
N GLU A 13 -6.48 -9.34 0.91
CA GLU A 13 -7.53 -8.40 1.26
C GLU A 13 -7.30 -7.87 2.66
N ALA A 14 -7.58 -6.58 2.86
CA ALA A 14 -7.56 -5.97 4.18
C ALA A 14 -8.76 -5.04 4.32
N LEU A 15 -9.33 -5.01 5.53
CA LEU A 15 -10.47 -4.20 5.87
C LEU A 15 -10.04 -3.09 6.83
N ASP A 16 -10.69 -1.93 6.70
CA ASP A 16 -10.48 -0.80 7.59
C ASP A 16 -11.73 0.09 7.58
N VAL A 17 -11.68 1.15 8.34
CA VAL A 17 -12.67 2.23 8.33
C VAL A 17 -11.91 3.55 8.28
N ALA A 18 -12.36 4.47 7.44
CA ALA A 18 -11.82 5.83 7.40
C ALA A 18 -12.30 6.62 8.62
N THR A 19 -11.78 6.28 9.79
CA THR A 19 -12.25 6.84 11.07
C THR A 19 -11.99 8.33 11.16
N PRO A 20 -12.82 9.08 11.91
CA PRO A 20 -12.57 10.49 12.20
C PRO A 20 -11.18 10.72 12.83
N ARG A 21 -10.77 9.83 13.72
CA ARG A 21 -9.47 9.92 14.38
C ARG A 21 -8.32 9.78 13.38
N LEU A 22 -8.34 8.75 12.53
CA LEU A 22 -7.29 8.53 11.54
C LEU A 22 -7.17 9.72 10.58
N LEU A 23 -8.32 10.24 10.14
CA LEU A 23 -8.36 11.41 9.26
C LEU A 23 -7.78 12.66 9.93
N ALA A 24 -8.11 12.88 11.20
CA ALA A 24 -7.57 13.98 11.98
C ALA A 24 -6.05 13.85 12.19
N GLU A 25 -5.58 12.66 12.49
CA GLU A 25 -4.14 12.36 12.64
C GLU A 25 -3.37 12.59 11.33
N PHE A 26 -3.92 12.16 10.21
CA PHE A 26 -3.34 12.37 8.89
C PHE A 26 -3.22 13.85 8.56
N ARG A 27 -4.28 14.62 8.79
CA ARG A 27 -4.27 16.07 8.59
C ARG A 27 -3.27 16.78 9.49
N ALA A 28 -3.27 16.44 10.77
CA ALA A 28 -2.34 17.05 11.74
C ALA A 28 -0.87 16.78 11.39
N THR A 29 -0.58 15.60 10.87
CA THR A 29 0.79 15.21 10.51
C THR A 29 1.31 15.93 9.27
N LEU A 30 0.45 16.15 8.27
CA LEU A 30 0.87 16.59 6.94
C LEU A 30 0.47 18.04 6.58
N ALA A 31 -0.41 18.64 7.36
CA ALA A 31 -0.75 20.06 7.12
C ALA A 31 0.49 20.96 7.33
N PRO A 32 0.67 22.02 6.54
CA PRO A 32 -0.26 22.58 5.54
C PRO A 32 -0.04 22.06 4.11
N HIS A 33 0.63 20.94 3.93
CA HIS A 33 1.07 20.43 2.62
C HIS A 33 0.05 19.52 1.92
N LEU A 34 -1.19 19.49 2.40
CA LEU A 34 -2.26 18.68 1.82
C LEU A 34 -3.10 19.47 0.82
N PHE A 35 -3.57 18.79 -0.22
CA PHE A 35 -4.63 19.28 -1.08
C PHE A 35 -5.97 18.95 -0.41
N GLU A 36 -6.54 19.94 0.28
CA GLU A 36 -7.83 19.75 0.93
C GLU A 36 -8.98 19.88 -0.07
N PRO A 37 -9.93 18.93 -0.08
CA PRO A 37 -11.03 18.95 -1.05
C PRO A 37 -12.12 20.00 -0.78
N GLY A 38 -12.03 20.78 0.28
CA GLY A 38 -13.00 21.78 0.65
C GLY A 38 -14.13 21.28 1.53
N ASP A 39 -14.53 20.04 1.40
CA ASP A 39 -15.48 19.37 2.30
C ASP A 39 -14.67 18.64 3.38
N PRO A 40 -14.84 18.98 4.68
CA PRO A 40 -14.07 18.34 5.75
C PRO A 40 -14.41 16.87 5.94
N ASP A 41 -15.52 16.39 5.41
CA ASP A 41 -15.90 14.97 5.45
C ASP A 41 -15.23 14.15 4.35
N LEU A 42 -14.53 14.78 3.42
CA LEU A 42 -13.77 14.10 2.39
C LEU A 42 -12.30 14.05 2.76
N ALA A 43 -11.70 12.87 2.61
CA ALA A 43 -10.27 12.71 2.84
C ALA A 43 -9.44 13.37 1.72
N PRO A 44 -8.33 14.03 2.06
CA PRO A 44 -7.43 14.55 1.06
C PRO A 44 -6.72 13.43 0.29
N PRO A 45 -6.25 13.70 -0.94
CA PRO A 45 -5.46 12.74 -1.70
C PRO A 45 -4.25 12.23 -0.92
N GLY A 46 -3.97 10.94 -1.03
CA GLY A 46 -2.90 10.28 -0.28
C GLY A 46 -3.35 9.64 1.02
N PHE A 47 -4.54 9.96 1.51
CA PHE A 47 -5.08 9.37 2.74
C PHE A 47 -5.13 7.85 2.69
N HIS A 48 -5.36 7.26 1.52
CA HIS A 48 -5.44 5.82 1.35
C HIS A 48 -4.16 5.09 1.79
N TRP A 49 -3.01 5.73 1.78
CA TRP A 49 -1.76 5.13 2.26
C TRP A 49 -1.75 4.86 3.77
N SER A 50 -2.59 5.55 4.52
CA SER A 50 -2.72 5.33 5.95
C SER A 50 -3.70 4.22 6.32
N LEU A 51 -4.45 3.69 5.34
CA LEU A 51 -5.49 2.70 5.55
C LEU A 51 -4.93 1.28 5.57
N ALA A 52 -5.53 0.44 6.43
CA ALA A 52 -5.26 -0.98 6.54
C ALA A 52 -3.76 -1.31 6.65
N PRO A 53 -3.02 -0.72 7.60
CA PRO A 53 -1.62 -1.04 7.78
C PRO A 53 -1.45 -2.49 8.23
N ALA A 54 -0.33 -3.11 7.86
CA ALA A 54 0.05 -4.38 8.45
C ALA A 54 0.33 -4.19 9.95
N VAL A 55 -0.09 -5.16 10.74
CA VAL A 55 0.08 -5.13 12.20
C VAL A 55 0.79 -6.39 12.70
N PRO A 56 2.00 -6.71 12.21
CA PRO A 56 2.71 -7.90 12.65
C PRO A 56 3.15 -7.75 14.10
N PRO A 57 3.20 -8.86 14.87
CA PRO A 57 3.82 -8.84 16.19
C PRO A 57 5.30 -8.43 16.09
N ALA A 58 5.83 -7.87 17.17
CA ALA A 58 7.23 -7.42 17.21
C ALA A 58 8.23 -8.51 16.83
N ALA A 59 7.93 -9.76 17.18
CA ALA A 59 8.77 -10.92 16.83
C ALA A 59 8.84 -11.20 15.32
N GLU A 60 7.92 -10.69 14.54
CA GLU A 60 7.85 -10.86 13.08
C GLU A 60 8.42 -9.65 12.32
N LEU A 61 9.05 -8.72 13.01
CA LEU A 61 9.71 -7.57 12.38
C LEU A 61 11.12 -7.94 11.94
N GLY A 62 11.53 -7.40 10.79
CA GLY A 62 12.91 -7.45 10.31
C GLY A 62 13.81 -6.45 11.02
N GLU A 63 15.07 -6.44 10.65
CA GLU A 63 16.08 -5.55 11.25
C GLU A 63 15.76 -4.06 11.08
N ASP A 64 15.08 -3.71 10.00
CA ASP A 64 14.66 -2.33 9.67
C ASP A 64 13.33 -1.92 10.35
N GLY A 65 12.74 -2.80 11.14
CA GLY A 65 11.46 -2.56 11.79
C GLY A 65 10.23 -2.80 10.90
N SER A 66 10.41 -3.17 9.64
CA SER A 66 9.32 -3.59 8.78
C SER A 66 8.99 -5.08 8.97
N ALA A 67 7.82 -5.51 8.48
CA ALA A 67 7.45 -6.92 8.51
C ALA A 67 8.48 -7.75 7.73
N ALA A 68 9.04 -8.78 8.39
CA ALA A 68 10.03 -9.66 7.78
C ALA A 68 9.45 -10.43 6.59
N HIS A 69 8.15 -10.75 6.66
CA HIS A 69 7.40 -11.40 5.59
C HIS A 69 6.25 -10.48 5.17
N ALA A 70 6.37 -9.85 4.01
CA ALA A 70 5.44 -8.83 3.56
C ALA A 70 4.28 -9.40 2.72
N GLY A 71 3.66 -10.48 3.17
CA GLY A 71 2.45 -11.04 2.57
C GLY A 71 2.59 -11.44 1.10
N LEU A 72 2.30 -10.52 0.19
CA LEU A 72 2.36 -10.77 -1.26
C LEU A 72 3.77 -10.68 -1.86
N VAL A 73 4.71 -10.09 -1.15
CA VAL A 73 6.08 -9.96 -1.65
C VAL A 73 6.80 -11.29 -1.48
N PRO A 74 7.33 -11.88 -2.56
CA PRO A 74 8.07 -13.14 -2.45
C PRO A 74 9.36 -12.98 -1.64
N PRO A 75 9.94 -14.08 -1.15
CA PRO A 75 11.16 -14.05 -0.34
C PRO A 75 12.39 -13.75 -1.21
N ILE A 76 12.53 -12.52 -1.64
CA ILE A 76 13.65 -12.07 -2.46
C ILE A 76 14.95 -12.16 -1.64
N PRO A 77 15.99 -12.86 -2.12
CA PRO A 77 17.22 -13.05 -1.36
C PRO A 77 18.16 -11.85 -1.43
N LEU A 78 17.63 -10.66 -1.21
CA LEU A 78 18.40 -9.41 -1.18
C LEU A 78 18.09 -8.63 0.09
N PRO A 79 19.09 -8.02 0.73
CA PRO A 79 18.94 -7.43 2.06
C PRO A 79 18.21 -6.09 2.07
N ARG A 80 18.20 -5.37 0.93
CA ARG A 80 17.63 -4.02 0.87
C ARG A 80 16.36 -3.97 0.05
N ARG A 81 15.42 -3.17 0.52
CA ARG A 81 14.15 -2.91 -0.14
C ARG A 81 13.98 -1.39 -0.29
N MET A 82 13.62 -0.97 -1.49
CA MET A 82 13.39 0.44 -1.80
C MET A 82 12.11 0.58 -2.62
N TRP A 83 11.42 1.68 -2.41
CA TRP A 83 10.32 2.06 -3.27
C TRP A 83 10.89 2.67 -4.56
N ALA A 84 10.56 2.08 -5.71
CA ALA A 84 11.09 2.50 -7.00
C ALA A 84 10.19 3.49 -7.73
N GLY A 85 8.89 3.36 -7.57
CA GLY A 85 7.92 4.23 -8.23
C GLY A 85 6.52 3.64 -8.23
N GLY A 86 5.58 4.37 -8.78
CA GLY A 86 4.20 3.91 -8.90
C GLY A 86 3.32 4.96 -9.55
N SER A 87 2.04 4.61 -9.66
CA SER A 87 0.99 5.51 -10.14
C SER A 87 -0.22 5.39 -9.24
N ILE A 88 -0.95 6.48 -9.11
CA ILE A 88 -2.18 6.53 -8.31
C ILE A 88 -3.26 7.15 -9.17
N GLU A 89 -4.40 6.48 -9.24
CA GLU A 89 -5.57 6.98 -9.93
C GLU A 89 -6.73 7.03 -8.94
N THR A 90 -7.32 8.22 -8.79
CA THR A 90 -8.44 8.44 -7.89
C THR A 90 -9.74 8.53 -8.68
N PHE A 91 -10.70 7.67 -8.34
CA PHE A 91 -12.01 7.60 -9.01
C PHE A 91 -13.10 8.30 -8.20
N ALA A 92 -13.00 8.25 -6.89
CA ALA A 92 -13.99 8.81 -5.99
C ALA A 92 -13.32 9.24 -4.68
N PRO A 93 -13.87 10.25 -3.98
CA PRO A 93 -13.36 10.62 -2.67
C PRO A 93 -13.67 9.55 -1.63
N ILE A 94 -12.84 9.47 -0.61
CA ILE A 94 -13.08 8.65 0.57
C ILE A 94 -13.73 9.54 1.63
N ARG A 95 -14.94 9.17 2.05
CA ARG A 95 -15.65 9.92 3.08
C ARG A 95 -15.25 9.47 4.47
N ARG A 96 -15.25 10.42 5.40
CA ARG A 96 -15.10 10.12 6.82
C ARG A 96 -16.15 9.09 7.25
N GLY A 97 -15.73 8.04 7.91
CA GLY A 97 -16.58 6.95 8.36
C GLY A 97 -16.80 5.83 7.34
N ALA A 98 -16.28 5.97 6.11
CA ALA A 98 -16.48 4.96 5.08
C ALA A 98 -15.85 3.62 5.44
N ALA A 99 -16.58 2.53 5.15
CA ALA A 99 -16.05 1.18 5.21
C ALA A 99 -15.08 0.98 4.04
N ILE A 100 -13.87 0.54 4.36
CA ILE A 100 -12.77 0.40 3.42
C ILE A 100 -12.42 -1.07 3.22
N ARG A 101 -12.16 -1.43 1.97
CA ARG A 101 -11.63 -2.73 1.59
C ARG A 101 -10.50 -2.51 0.60
N ARG A 102 -9.32 -2.99 0.96
CA ARG A 102 -8.17 -2.98 0.05
C ARG A 102 -7.98 -4.35 -0.55
N LEU A 103 -8.02 -4.42 -1.87
CA LEU A 103 -7.70 -5.61 -2.65
C LEU A 103 -6.31 -5.42 -3.23
N SER A 104 -5.41 -6.32 -2.89
CA SER A 104 -4.01 -6.25 -3.35
C SER A 104 -3.68 -7.47 -4.17
N SER A 105 -2.87 -7.29 -5.20
CA SER A 105 -2.36 -8.39 -6.03
C SER A 105 -0.89 -8.18 -6.37
N LEU A 106 -0.18 -9.28 -6.51
CA LEU A 106 1.17 -9.27 -7.05
C LEU A 106 1.08 -9.40 -8.58
N ASP A 107 1.42 -8.34 -9.29
CA ASP A 107 1.25 -8.28 -10.74
C ASP A 107 2.50 -8.73 -11.49
N ALA A 108 3.69 -8.42 -10.98
CA ALA A 108 4.93 -8.77 -11.66
C ALA A 108 6.10 -8.88 -10.68
N VAL A 109 7.02 -9.76 -11.01
CA VAL A 109 8.35 -9.84 -10.41
C VAL A 109 9.35 -9.91 -11.55
N THR A 110 10.21 -8.91 -11.68
CA THR A 110 11.17 -8.82 -12.76
C THR A 110 12.57 -8.72 -12.19
N ARG A 111 13.44 -9.66 -12.58
CA ARG A 111 14.86 -9.60 -12.25
C ARG A 111 15.60 -8.75 -13.27
N ARG A 112 16.48 -7.90 -12.78
CA ARG A 112 17.41 -7.16 -13.62
C ARG A 112 18.80 -7.23 -13.02
N ASP A 113 19.80 -7.41 -13.90
CA ASP A 113 21.20 -7.36 -13.53
C ASP A 113 21.75 -5.98 -13.95
N GLY A 114 22.12 -5.19 -12.95
CA GLY A 114 22.68 -3.85 -13.14
C GLY A 114 24.17 -3.79 -12.84
N SER A 115 24.77 -2.64 -13.05
CA SER A 115 26.20 -2.38 -12.76
C SER A 115 26.54 -2.55 -11.28
N SER A 116 25.56 -2.38 -10.40
CA SER A 116 25.72 -2.53 -8.95
C SER A 116 25.24 -3.88 -8.40
N GLY A 117 24.86 -4.83 -9.27
CA GLY A 117 24.42 -6.17 -8.89
C GLY A 117 23.01 -6.51 -9.32
N LYS A 118 22.44 -7.50 -8.64
CA LYS A 118 21.08 -7.98 -8.93
C LYS A 118 20.02 -7.08 -8.32
N LEU A 119 18.96 -6.83 -9.11
CA LEU A 119 17.77 -6.11 -8.69
C LEU A 119 16.54 -6.96 -9.00
N TYR A 120 15.55 -6.88 -8.12
CA TYR A 120 14.22 -7.42 -8.36
C TYR A 120 13.22 -6.28 -8.26
N PHE A 121 12.43 -6.09 -9.30
CA PHE A 121 11.29 -5.19 -9.30
C PHE A 121 10.03 -5.98 -8.99
N VAL A 122 9.39 -5.66 -7.89
CA VAL A 122 8.13 -6.28 -7.46
C VAL A 122 7.03 -5.26 -7.65
N THR A 123 6.05 -5.59 -8.49
CA THR A 123 4.93 -4.71 -8.79
C THR A 123 3.68 -5.20 -8.07
N LEU A 124 3.19 -4.38 -7.16
CA LEU A 124 1.94 -4.62 -6.43
C LEU A 124 0.86 -3.68 -6.96
N ARG A 125 -0.33 -4.20 -7.10
CA ARG A 125 -1.54 -3.42 -7.41
C ARG A 125 -2.42 -3.39 -6.18
N HIS A 126 -2.93 -2.22 -5.85
CA HIS A 126 -3.89 -2.03 -4.77
C HIS A 126 -5.14 -1.34 -5.30
N VAL A 127 -6.29 -1.89 -4.99
CA VAL A 127 -7.58 -1.25 -5.25
C VAL A 127 -8.22 -0.96 -3.91
N ILE A 128 -8.51 0.30 -3.66
CA ILE A 128 -9.18 0.75 -2.45
C ILE A 128 -10.65 0.93 -2.77
N MET A 129 -11.48 0.11 -2.13
CA MET A 129 -12.93 0.20 -2.21
C MET A 129 -13.42 1.01 -1.01
N ALA A 130 -14.25 2.00 -1.26
CA ALA A 130 -14.94 2.76 -0.21
C ALA A 130 -16.44 2.56 -0.38
N GLU A 131 -17.13 2.07 0.66
CA GLU A 131 -18.56 1.74 0.62
C GLU A 131 -18.94 0.88 -0.59
N GLY A 132 -18.11 -0.12 -0.91
CA GLY A 132 -18.36 -1.07 -1.99
C GLY A 132 -18.06 -0.59 -3.41
N SER A 133 -17.52 0.61 -3.59
CA SER A 133 -17.17 1.16 -4.90
C SER A 133 -15.69 1.53 -4.98
N PRO A 134 -15.03 1.36 -6.15
CA PRO A 134 -13.63 1.75 -6.30
C PRO A 134 -13.44 3.24 -6.05
N ALA A 135 -12.49 3.57 -5.17
CA ALA A 135 -12.14 4.95 -4.86
C ALA A 135 -10.73 5.30 -5.34
N VAL A 136 -9.75 4.41 -5.13
CA VAL A 136 -8.34 4.64 -5.51
C VAL A 136 -7.76 3.37 -6.09
N HIS A 137 -6.89 3.53 -7.09
CA HIS A 137 -6.20 2.43 -7.75
C HIS A 137 -4.70 2.68 -7.79
#